data_75e8f710f097a397199dbd9a4823fccd
#
_entry.id   75e8f710f097a397199dbd9a4823fccd
#
_cell.length_a   1.000
_cell.length_b   1.000
_cell.length_c   1.000
_cell.angle_alpha   90.00
_cell.angle_beta   90.00
_cell.angle_gamma   90.00
#
_symmetry.space_group_name_H-M   'P 1'
#
loop_
_entity.id
_entity.type
_entity.pdbx_description
1 polymer ?
#
loop_
_entity_poly.entity_id
_entity_poly.type
_entity_poly.pdbx_seq_one_letter_code
_entity_poly.pdbx_strand_id
1 'polypeptide(L)'
;MNSTVMSLLCDKFWYWDSNDESWIKFKENGTGSLFARREFCMFIAAEFDWIAQNPEILSSKVDTQNSLVCHCEIEISLTNRYSSELTPFQENRLVEVGKNKGNTAVNSFRLSDEAFTRRKFAIRIEKGEFITGEDKKLGLSTWAAPNFAYRLLFDSSPYPPQNMWKEDTWGDPLGKLRLWEWNEFYAKREPRSSWMWKIFGRLFG
;
A
#
# COMPACT_ATOMS: atom_id res chain seq x y z
N MET A 1 -7.42 20.74 13.69
CA MET A 1 -6.02 20.71 13.19
C MET A 1 -6.07 20.74 11.68
N ASN A 2 -5.36 21.70 11.06
CA ASN A 2 -5.31 21.77 9.60
C ASN A 2 -4.25 20.76 9.12
N SER A 3 -4.67 19.59 8.64
CA SER A 3 -3.76 18.62 8.03
C SER A 3 -3.34 19.07 6.64
N THR A 4 -2.07 18.91 6.30
CA THR A 4 -1.55 19.10 4.95
C THR A 4 -1.72 17.80 4.14
N VAL A 5 -1.62 17.90 2.81
CA VAL A 5 -1.59 16.71 1.95
C VAL A 5 -0.40 15.83 2.28
N MET A 6 0.77 16.42 2.61
CA MET A 6 1.96 15.69 3.07
C MET A 6 1.64 14.84 4.30
N SER A 7 1.05 15.43 5.35
CA SER A 7 0.69 14.68 6.57
C SER A 7 -0.41 13.63 6.34
N LEU A 8 -1.21 13.80 5.29
CA LEU A 8 -2.18 12.80 4.89
C LEU A 8 -1.53 11.64 4.14
N LEU A 9 -0.57 11.91 3.26
CA LEU A 9 0.15 10.88 2.49
C LEU A 9 1.10 10.08 3.38
N CYS A 10 1.85 10.78 4.26
CA CYS A 10 2.92 10.21 5.05
C CYS A 10 2.46 9.62 6.39
N ASP A 11 3.35 8.82 7.02
CA ASP A 11 3.27 8.26 8.37
C ASP A 11 2.07 7.36 8.65
N LYS A 12 1.40 6.90 7.61
CA LYS A 12 0.35 5.89 7.70
C LYS A 12 0.56 4.78 6.68
N PHE A 13 -0.03 3.63 6.99
CA PHE A 13 -0.09 2.53 6.03
C PHE A 13 -1.26 2.76 5.07
N TRP A 14 -0.98 2.55 3.79
CA TRP A 14 -1.95 2.48 2.71
C TRP A 14 -2.08 1.02 2.31
N TYR A 15 -3.16 0.38 2.70
CA TYR A 15 -3.38 -1.06 2.52
C TYR A 15 -4.00 -1.36 1.16
N TRP A 16 -3.54 -2.42 0.52
CA TRP A 16 -4.18 -2.94 -0.68
C TRP A 16 -5.36 -3.87 -0.34
N ASP A 17 -5.25 -4.62 0.75
CA ASP A 17 -6.23 -5.60 1.23
C ASP A 17 -6.76 -5.23 2.61
N SER A 18 -7.85 -5.89 3.03
CA SER A 18 -8.47 -5.68 4.34
C SER A 18 -7.82 -6.47 5.48
N ASN A 19 -6.83 -7.34 5.17
CA ASN A 19 -6.13 -8.18 6.14
C ASN A 19 -4.79 -7.58 6.59
N ASP A 20 -4.43 -6.38 6.09
CA ASP A 20 -3.18 -5.68 6.36
C ASP A 20 -1.93 -6.47 5.90
N GLU A 21 -2.10 -7.31 4.87
CA GLU A 21 -1.03 -8.18 4.35
C GLU A 21 -0.16 -7.52 3.28
N SER A 22 -0.68 -6.47 2.64
CA SER A 22 0.02 -5.77 1.56
C SER A 22 -0.22 -4.27 1.65
N TRP A 23 0.85 -3.49 1.61
CA TRP A 23 0.76 -2.05 1.86
C TRP A 23 1.92 -1.27 1.26
N ILE A 24 1.71 0.04 1.14
CA ILE A 24 2.74 1.05 0.88
C ILE A 24 2.69 2.11 1.99
N LYS A 25 3.85 2.62 2.41
CA LYS A 25 3.98 3.68 3.41
C LYS A 25 4.99 4.71 2.93
N PHE A 26 4.63 5.98 2.99
CA PHE A 26 5.51 7.12 2.71
C PHE A 26 5.94 7.76 4.03
N LYS A 27 7.15 8.32 4.06
CA LYS A 27 7.69 9.12 5.17
C LYS A 27 8.07 10.50 4.65
N GLU A 28 7.90 11.53 5.49
CA GLU A 28 8.20 12.93 5.12
C GLU A 28 9.66 13.17 4.77
N ASN A 29 10.56 12.29 5.22
CA ASN A 29 11.99 12.37 4.93
C ASN A 29 12.38 11.89 3.51
N GLY A 30 11.42 11.62 2.64
CA GLY A 30 11.68 11.15 1.28
C GLY A 30 11.95 9.65 1.16
N THR A 31 11.77 8.88 2.24
CA THR A 31 11.82 7.41 2.18
C THR A 31 10.43 6.81 2.32
N GLY A 32 10.32 5.52 2.05
CA GLY A 32 9.07 4.79 2.25
C GLY A 32 9.30 3.29 2.22
N SER A 33 8.23 2.54 2.30
CA SER A 33 8.28 1.08 2.32
C SER A 33 7.16 0.49 1.49
N LEU A 34 7.47 -0.55 0.74
CA LEU A 34 6.55 -1.33 -0.08
C LEU A 34 6.61 -2.79 0.35
N PHE A 35 5.46 -3.32 0.70
CA PHE A 35 5.35 -4.66 1.24
C PHE A 35 4.19 -5.43 0.61
N ALA A 36 4.41 -6.69 0.27
CA ALA A 36 3.37 -7.61 -0.14
C ALA A 36 3.67 -9.02 0.33
N ARG A 37 2.68 -9.62 0.96
CA ARG A 37 2.66 -11.04 1.32
C ARG A 37 1.28 -11.64 1.05
N ARG A 38 1.21 -12.94 0.99
CA ARG A 38 -0.04 -13.70 1.08
C ARG A 38 0.22 -15.00 1.80
N GLU A 39 -0.57 -15.27 2.83
CA GLU A 39 -0.41 -16.44 3.70
C GLU A 39 1.03 -16.53 4.26
N PHE A 40 1.78 -17.53 3.78
CA PHE A 40 3.15 -17.79 4.21
C PHE A 40 4.21 -17.24 3.25
N CYS A 41 3.81 -16.71 2.09
CA CYS A 41 4.73 -16.21 1.08
C CYS A 41 4.87 -14.69 1.17
N MET A 42 6.11 -14.22 1.34
CA MET A 42 6.48 -12.82 1.19
C MET A 42 7.02 -12.59 -0.22
N PHE A 43 6.44 -11.64 -0.94
CA PHE A 43 6.82 -11.34 -2.32
C PHE A 43 7.81 -10.19 -2.42
N ILE A 44 7.60 -9.14 -1.65
CA ILE A 44 8.47 -7.96 -1.59
C ILE A 44 8.41 -7.34 -0.20
N ALA A 45 9.55 -6.84 0.27
CA ALA A 45 9.71 -6.10 1.53
C ALA A 45 10.81 -5.05 1.34
N ALA A 46 10.58 -4.05 0.50
CA ALA A 46 11.58 -3.09 0.06
C ALA A 46 11.34 -1.71 0.70
N GLU A 47 12.41 -1.05 1.12
CA GLU A 47 12.39 0.40 1.23
C GLU A 47 12.50 1.02 -0.16
N PHE A 48 11.99 2.24 -0.29
CA PHE A 48 12.17 3.07 -1.48
C PHE A 48 12.52 4.49 -1.09
N ASP A 49 13.19 5.18 -2.00
CA ASP A 49 13.35 6.62 -1.95
C ASP A 49 12.31 7.25 -2.88
N TRP A 50 11.70 8.39 -2.46
CA TRP A 50 10.70 9.07 -3.26
C TRP A 50 10.86 10.58 -3.22
N ILE A 51 10.44 11.24 -4.29
CA ILE A 51 10.37 12.70 -4.41
C ILE A 51 9.08 13.11 -5.11
N ALA A 52 8.50 14.23 -4.68
CA ALA A 52 7.40 14.86 -5.40
C ALA A 52 7.95 15.84 -6.44
N GLN A 53 7.35 15.85 -7.64
CA GLN A 53 7.71 16.82 -8.68
C GLN A 53 7.21 18.23 -8.33
N ASN A 54 6.08 18.32 -7.64
CA ASN A 54 5.43 19.57 -7.22
C ASN A 54 5.22 19.57 -5.70
N PRO A 55 6.28 19.82 -4.90
CA PRO A 55 6.21 19.73 -3.43
C PRO A 55 5.25 20.75 -2.80
N GLU A 56 4.93 21.86 -3.50
CA GLU A 56 3.96 22.86 -3.07
C GLU A 56 2.55 22.26 -2.93
N ILE A 57 2.18 21.30 -3.79
CA ILE A 57 0.87 20.59 -3.70
C ILE A 57 0.81 19.81 -2.38
N LEU A 58 1.89 19.13 -2.00
CA LEU A 58 1.95 18.37 -0.75
C LEU A 58 1.90 19.26 0.49
N SER A 59 2.37 20.50 0.37
CA SER A 59 2.34 21.50 1.46
C SER A 59 0.96 22.16 1.61
N SER A 60 0.05 21.97 0.64
CA SER A 60 -1.28 22.56 0.67
C SER A 60 -2.14 21.96 1.78
N LYS A 61 -3.13 22.72 2.26
CA LYS A 61 -4.12 22.23 3.23
C LYS A 61 -5.09 21.27 2.55
N VAL A 62 -5.46 20.23 3.28
CA VAL A 62 -6.48 19.27 2.82
C VAL A 62 -7.83 19.99 2.79
N ASP A 63 -8.43 20.07 1.61
CA ASP A 63 -9.83 20.47 1.47
C ASP A 63 -10.74 19.30 1.87
N THR A 64 -11.46 19.48 2.97
CA THR A 64 -12.35 18.45 3.50
C THR A 64 -13.70 18.39 2.82
N GLN A 65 -14.03 19.38 1.99
CA GLN A 65 -15.32 19.44 1.30
C GLN A 65 -15.29 18.70 -0.05
N ASN A 66 -14.12 18.63 -0.69
CA ASN A 66 -13.94 17.93 -1.94
C ASN A 66 -13.59 16.44 -1.75
N SER A 67 -14.10 15.59 -2.64
CA SER A 67 -13.73 14.17 -2.68
C SER A 67 -12.29 13.99 -3.18
N LEU A 68 -11.85 14.77 -4.15
CA LEU A 68 -10.46 14.80 -4.60
C LEU A 68 -9.64 15.69 -3.68
N VAL A 69 -8.71 15.07 -2.95
CA VAL A 69 -7.83 15.77 -2.00
C VAL A 69 -6.54 16.24 -2.67
N CYS A 70 -5.97 15.42 -3.54
CA CYS A 70 -4.68 15.68 -4.17
C CYS A 70 -4.56 14.95 -5.51
N HIS A 71 -3.87 15.59 -6.46
CA HIS A 71 -3.35 14.96 -7.67
C HIS A 71 -1.96 15.53 -7.91
N CYS A 72 -0.93 14.71 -7.90
CA CYS A 72 0.45 15.13 -8.11
C CYS A 72 1.28 14.00 -8.73
N GLU A 73 2.46 14.38 -9.24
CA GLU A 73 3.45 13.44 -9.76
C GLU A 73 4.53 13.17 -8.72
N ILE A 74 4.90 11.92 -8.58
CA ILE A 74 6.01 11.48 -7.72
C ILE A 74 6.95 10.57 -8.49
N GLU A 75 8.18 10.49 -8.03
CA GLU A 75 9.13 9.48 -8.47
C GLU A 75 9.43 8.54 -7.31
N ILE A 76 9.49 7.24 -7.59
CA ILE A 76 9.86 6.19 -6.64
C ILE A 76 11.04 5.41 -7.19
N SER A 77 12.03 5.15 -6.34
CA SER A 77 13.16 4.26 -6.60
C SER A 77 13.21 3.20 -5.51
N LEU A 78 12.92 1.94 -5.84
CA LEU A 78 13.08 0.84 -4.89
C LEU A 78 14.55 0.69 -4.52
N THR A 79 14.78 0.22 -3.31
CA THR A 79 16.12 -0.08 -2.82
C THR A 79 16.21 -1.52 -2.32
N ASN A 80 17.42 -2.03 -2.21
CA ASN A 80 17.65 -3.35 -1.61
C ASN A 80 17.56 -3.34 -0.07
N ARG A 81 17.35 -2.16 0.54
CA ARG A 81 17.15 -2.07 1.99
C ARG A 81 15.82 -2.72 2.38
N TYR A 82 15.82 -3.41 3.51
CA TYR A 82 14.58 -3.88 4.10
C TYR A 82 13.76 -2.75 4.67
N SER A 83 12.46 -2.96 4.63
CA SER A 83 11.54 -2.09 5.34
C SER A 83 11.78 -2.16 6.84
N SER A 84 12.05 -1.01 7.44
CA SER A 84 12.10 -0.81 8.90
C SER A 84 10.73 -0.96 9.58
N GLU A 85 9.67 -1.13 8.80
CA GLU A 85 8.28 -1.26 9.27
C GLU A 85 7.86 -2.74 9.46
N LEU A 86 8.77 -3.68 9.26
CA LEU A 86 8.47 -5.09 9.47
C LEU A 86 8.29 -5.40 10.95
N THR A 87 7.29 -6.22 11.26
CA THR A 87 7.12 -6.74 12.60
C THR A 87 8.20 -7.79 12.91
N PRO A 88 8.54 -8.04 14.19
CA PRO A 88 9.50 -9.08 14.56
C PRO A 88 9.16 -10.46 13.98
N PHE A 89 7.89 -10.77 13.82
CA PHE A 89 7.44 -12.02 13.18
C PHE A 89 7.78 -12.05 11.68
N GLN A 90 7.60 -10.92 10.98
CA GLN A 90 7.95 -10.79 9.57
C GLN A 90 9.46 -10.84 9.37
N GLU A 91 10.23 -10.19 10.26
CA GLU A 91 11.69 -10.23 10.26
C GLU A 91 12.24 -11.64 10.46
N ASN A 92 11.71 -12.40 11.43
CA ASN A 92 12.14 -13.77 11.69
C ASN A 92 11.93 -14.69 10.49
N ARG A 93 10.83 -14.52 9.74
CA ARG A 93 10.60 -15.26 8.50
C ARG A 93 11.56 -14.87 7.39
N LEU A 94 11.91 -13.59 7.28
CA LEU A 94 12.96 -13.14 6.35
C LEU A 94 14.31 -13.79 6.67
N VAL A 95 14.64 -13.91 7.96
CA VAL A 95 15.87 -14.59 8.42
C VAL A 95 15.84 -16.07 8.05
N GLU A 96 14.70 -16.76 8.10
CA GLU A 96 14.58 -18.16 7.68
C GLU A 96 14.78 -18.35 6.16
N VAL A 97 14.23 -17.45 5.34
CA VAL A 97 14.43 -17.47 3.89
C VAL A 97 15.84 -17.01 3.50
N GLY A 98 16.43 -16.12 4.31
CA GLY A 98 17.73 -15.48 4.06
C GLY A 98 18.92 -16.03 4.84
N LYS A 99 18.79 -17.12 5.58
CA LYS A 99 19.83 -17.66 6.49
C LYS A 99 21.22 -17.86 5.87
N ASN A 100 21.35 -17.76 4.54
CA ASN A 100 22.62 -17.92 3.86
C ASN A 100 23.16 -16.66 3.14
N LYS A 101 22.47 -15.51 3.09
CA LYS A 101 22.88 -14.39 2.21
C LYS A 101 22.59 -12.96 2.70
N GLY A 102 22.56 -12.68 4.00
CA GLY A 102 22.39 -11.30 4.49
C GLY A 102 21.02 -10.68 4.19
N ASN A 103 20.70 -9.58 4.85
CA ASN A 103 19.35 -8.97 4.90
C ASN A 103 18.77 -8.41 3.56
N THR A 104 19.43 -8.55 2.44
CA THR A 104 18.96 -8.06 1.11
C THR A 104 18.30 -9.15 0.26
N ALA A 105 18.25 -10.39 0.75
CA ALA A 105 18.02 -11.56 -0.10
C ALA A 105 16.62 -11.63 -0.73
N VAL A 106 15.53 -11.22 -0.04
CA VAL A 106 14.18 -11.38 -0.59
C VAL A 106 13.99 -10.55 -1.85
N ASN A 107 14.29 -9.24 -1.79
CA ASN A 107 14.07 -8.35 -2.93
C ASN A 107 15.00 -8.71 -4.11
N SER A 108 16.30 -8.89 -3.85
CA SER A 108 17.27 -9.27 -4.90
C SER A 108 17.05 -10.67 -5.46
N PHE A 109 16.48 -11.59 -4.67
CA PHE A 109 16.17 -12.94 -5.13
C PHE A 109 15.00 -12.93 -6.12
N ARG A 110 13.97 -12.10 -5.86
CA ARG A 110 12.74 -12.07 -6.66
C ARG A 110 12.72 -11.02 -7.76
N LEU A 111 13.52 -9.98 -7.66
CA LEU A 111 13.52 -8.84 -8.58
C LEU A 111 14.80 -8.78 -9.38
N SER A 112 14.66 -8.41 -10.66
CA SER A 112 15.81 -8.05 -11.52
C SER A 112 16.35 -6.68 -11.10
N ASP A 113 17.56 -6.35 -11.56
CA ASP A 113 18.21 -5.07 -11.22
C ASP A 113 17.43 -3.86 -11.76
N GLU A 114 16.72 -4.03 -12.87
CA GLU A 114 15.87 -2.99 -13.47
C GLU A 114 14.73 -2.57 -12.56
N ALA A 115 14.28 -3.43 -11.64
CA ALA A 115 13.22 -3.11 -10.67
C ALA A 115 13.61 -1.99 -9.71
N PHE A 116 14.91 -1.76 -9.52
CA PHE A 116 15.44 -0.73 -8.63
C PHE A 116 15.70 0.61 -9.34
N THR A 117 15.35 0.71 -10.61
CA THR A 117 15.43 1.98 -11.35
C THR A 117 14.28 2.91 -10.92
N ARG A 118 14.53 4.22 -11.05
CA ARG A 118 13.55 5.24 -10.73
C ARG A 118 12.38 5.22 -11.71
N ARG A 119 11.16 5.24 -11.19
CA ARG A 119 9.92 5.25 -11.95
C ARG A 119 9.05 6.44 -11.55
N LYS A 120 8.34 7.01 -12.52
CA LYS A 120 7.39 8.12 -12.32
C LYS A 120 5.97 7.58 -12.18
N PHE A 121 5.19 8.24 -11.32
CA PHE A 121 3.80 7.91 -11.08
C PHE A 121 2.98 9.19 -10.93
N ALA A 122 1.80 9.23 -11.55
CA ALA A 122 0.77 10.16 -11.17
C ALA A 122 -0.06 9.54 -10.04
N ILE A 123 -0.14 10.20 -8.91
CA ILE A 123 -0.93 9.75 -7.78
C ILE A 123 -2.12 10.67 -7.52
N ARG A 124 -3.19 10.08 -7.01
CA ARG A 124 -4.40 10.77 -6.62
C ARG A 124 -4.88 10.28 -5.26
N ILE A 125 -5.15 11.20 -4.35
CA ILE A 125 -5.76 10.89 -3.05
C ILE A 125 -7.20 11.35 -3.08
N GLU A 126 -8.10 10.45 -2.74
CA GLU A 126 -9.52 10.69 -2.67
C GLU A 126 -10.05 10.43 -1.26
N LYS A 127 -11.04 11.22 -0.84
CA LYS A 127 -11.78 11.06 0.40
C LYS A 127 -13.18 10.53 0.10
N GLY A 128 -13.64 9.55 0.88
CA GLY A 128 -14.95 8.93 0.68
C GLY A 128 -15.15 7.73 1.59
N GLU A 129 -16.07 6.86 1.20
CA GLU A 129 -16.26 5.54 1.81
C GLU A 129 -15.81 4.49 0.80
N PHE A 130 -14.74 3.78 1.14
CA PHE A 130 -14.15 2.80 0.24
C PHE A 130 -14.04 1.44 0.92
N ILE A 131 -14.23 0.38 0.13
CA ILE A 131 -13.79 -0.98 0.45
C ILE A 131 -12.65 -1.35 -0.48
N THR A 132 -11.81 -2.29 -0.10
CA THR A 132 -10.65 -2.67 -0.91
C THR A 132 -11.06 -3.26 -2.26
N GLY A 133 -10.15 -3.22 -3.24
CA GLY A 133 -10.39 -3.84 -4.54
C GLY A 133 -10.57 -5.37 -4.43
N GLU A 134 -9.91 -6.01 -3.45
CA GLU A 134 -10.08 -7.43 -3.17
C GLU A 134 -11.48 -7.72 -2.63
N ASP A 135 -11.96 -6.96 -1.65
CA ASP A 135 -13.31 -7.11 -1.09
C ASP A 135 -14.40 -6.94 -2.16
N LYS A 136 -14.22 -5.98 -3.08
CA LYS A 136 -15.12 -5.79 -4.24
C LYS A 136 -15.16 -7.01 -5.15
N LYS A 137 -13.99 -7.61 -5.44
CA LYS A 137 -13.90 -8.83 -6.28
C LYS A 137 -14.57 -10.03 -5.61
N LEU A 138 -14.59 -10.08 -4.27
CA LEU A 138 -15.31 -11.08 -3.49
C LEU A 138 -16.82 -10.80 -3.37
N GLY A 139 -17.31 -9.72 -3.98
CA GLY A 139 -18.73 -9.34 -3.93
C GLY A 139 -19.17 -8.76 -2.59
N LEU A 140 -18.22 -8.36 -1.74
CA LEU A 140 -18.55 -7.74 -0.46
C LEU A 140 -19.04 -6.31 -0.70
N SER A 141 -20.01 -5.92 0.10
CA SER A 141 -20.55 -4.56 0.13
C SER A 141 -19.94 -3.75 1.28
N THR A 142 -20.12 -2.43 1.24
CA THR A 142 -19.59 -1.51 2.25
C THR A 142 -20.05 -1.80 3.70
N TRP A 143 -21.17 -2.49 3.89
CA TRP A 143 -21.62 -2.90 5.21
C TRP A 143 -20.97 -4.22 5.69
N ALA A 144 -20.50 -5.06 4.79
CA ALA A 144 -19.91 -6.38 5.11
C ALA A 144 -18.38 -6.31 5.23
N ALA A 145 -17.73 -5.44 4.45
CA ALA A 145 -16.29 -5.24 4.44
C ALA A 145 -15.84 -4.09 5.36
N PRO A 146 -14.58 -4.05 5.78
CA PRO A 146 -13.98 -2.86 6.40
C PRO A 146 -14.05 -1.66 5.46
N ASN A 147 -14.45 -0.50 5.99
CA ASN A 147 -14.51 0.75 5.25
C ASN A 147 -13.27 1.61 5.54
N PHE A 148 -12.84 2.36 4.53
CA PHE A 148 -11.71 3.27 4.59
C PHE A 148 -12.12 4.67 4.16
N ALA A 149 -11.62 5.68 4.87
CA ALA A 149 -11.94 7.09 4.60
C ALA A 149 -11.16 7.68 3.44
N TYR A 150 -10.04 7.07 3.06
CA TYR A 150 -9.17 7.57 2.01
C TYR A 150 -8.76 6.45 1.06
N ARG A 151 -8.61 6.82 -0.23
CA ARG A 151 -8.06 5.99 -1.28
C ARG A 151 -6.89 6.71 -1.94
N LEU A 152 -5.78 6.00 -2.11
CA LEU A 152 -4.61 6.41 -2.89
C LEU A 152 -4.60 5.62 -4.19
N LEU A 153 -4.64 6.32 -5.30
CA LEU A 153 -4.62 5.77 -6.64
C LEU A 153 -3.30 6.11 -7.32
N PHE A 154 -2.73 5.14 -7.99
CA PHE A 154 -1.61 5.32 -8.90
C PHE A 154 -2.10 5.12 -10.34
N ASP A 155 -1.50 5.80 -11.30
CA ASP A 155 -1.73 5.58 -12.73
C ASP A 155 -1.27 4.19 -13.19
N SER A 156 -0.21 3.67 -12.56
CA SER A 156 0.30 2.31 -12.73
C SER A 156 0.74 1.74 -11.38
N SER A 157 0.89 0.42 -11.27
CA SER A 157 1.27 -0.21 -10.00
C SER A 157 2.63 0.30 -9.48
N PRO A 158 2.75 0.65 -8.18
CA PRO A 158 4.03 0.93 -7.56
C PRO A 158 4.92 -0.33 -7.42
N TYR A 159 4.32 -1.53 -7.49
CA TYR A 159 5.10 -2.76 -7.59
C TYR A 159 5.79 -2.86 -8.95
N PRO A 160 6.93 -3.57 -9.04
CA PRO A 160 7.63 -3.77 -10.32
C PRO A 160 6.72 -4.40 -11.38
N PRO A 161 6.85 -4.01 -12.66
CA PRO A 161 6.19 -4.68 -13.78
C PRO A 161 6.53 -6.17 -13.85
N GLN A 162 5.67 -6.96 -14.49
CA GLN A 162 5.79 -8.43 -14.54
C GLN A 162 7.18 -8.90 -15.03
N ASN A 163 7.71 -8.27 -16.04
CA ASN A 163 9.01 -8.63 -16.63
C ASN A 163 10.22 -8.34 -15.73
N MET A 164 10.03 -7.62 -14.62
CA MET A 164 11.07 -7.35 -13.63
C MET A 164 11.08 -8.35 -12.47
N TRP A 165 10.16 -9.32 -12.46
CA TRP A 165 10.15 -10.41 -11.50
C TRP A 165 10.89 -11.62 -12.10
N LYS A 166 11.80 -12.18 -11.31
CA LYS A 166 12.50 -13.42 -11.68
C LYS A 166 11.53 -14.59 -11.57
N GLU A 167 11.68 -15.57 -12.43
CA GLU A 167 10.88 -16.80 -12.39
C GLU A 167 10.96 -17.44 -11.01
N ASP A 168 9.82 -17.79 -10.45
CA ASP A 168 9.73 -18.44 -9.14
C ASP A 168 9.86 -19.95 -9.33
N THR A 169 10.88 -20.53 -8.73
CA THR A 169 11.14 -21.98 -8.74
C THR A 169 10.12 -22.78 -7.92
N TRP A 170 9.23 -22.11 -7.17
CA TRP A 170 8.24 -22.71 -6.27
C TRP A 170 6.81 -22.79 -6.83
N GLY A 171 6.65 -22.65 -8.12
CA GLY A 171 5.35 -22.51 -8.78
C GLY A 171 5.04 -21.04 -9.03
N ASP A 172 3.89 -20.72 -9.62
CA ASP A 172 3.51 -19.36 -9.97
C ASP A 172 2.48 -18.71 -9.02
N PRO A 173 2.82 -18.47 -7.73
CA PRO A 173 1.95 -17.72 -6.85
C PRO A 173 1.90 -16.23 -7.23
N LEU A 174 2.97 -15.68 -7.84
CA LEU A 174 3.02 -14.30 -8.33
C LEU A 174 2.09 -14.08 -9.52
N GLY A 175 2.08 -14.99 -10.49
CA GLY A 175 1.20 -14.89 -11.65
C GLY A 175 -0.28 -14.88 -11.28
N LYS A 176 -0.64 -15.56 -10.19
CA LYS A 176 -2.01 -15.53 -9.67
C LYS A 176 -2.35 -14.22 -8.95
N LEU A 177 -1.39 -13.63 -8.24
CA LEU A 177 -1.60 -12.40 -7.48
C LEU A 177 -1.55 -11.15 -8.34
N ARG A 178 -0.74 -11.14 -9.40
CA ARG A 178 -0.59 -10.03 -10.36
C ARG A 178 -0.33 -8.68 -9.66
N LEU A 179 0.69 -8.64 -8.78
CA LEU A 179 1.04 -7.44 -8.00
C LEU A 179 1.23 -6.20 -8.89
N TRP A 180 1.73 -6.40 -10.11
CA TRP A 180 1.93 -5.34 -11.11
C TRP A 180 0.63 -4.69 -11.61
N GLU A 181 -0.55 -5.16 -11.17
CA GLU A 181 -1.87 -4.56 -11.45
C GLU A 181 -2.44 -3.81 -10.25
N TRP A 182 -1.80 -3.90 -9.09
CA TRP A 182 -2.29 -3.28 -7.88
C TRP A 182 -1.95 -1.79 -7.84
N ASN A 183 -2.91 -0.96 -8.10
CA ASN A 183 -2.73 0.49 -8.19
C ASN A 183 -3.66 1.29 -7.27
N GLU A 184 -4.47 0.62 -6.44
CA GLU A 184 -5.35 1.26 -5.46
C GLU A 184 -4.97 0.81 -4.05
N PHE A 185 -4.85 1.77 -3.13
CA PHE A 185 -4.54 1.52 -1.73
C PHE A 185 -5.46 2.35 -0.85
N TYR A 186 -5.67 1.92 0.41
CA TYR A 186 -6.68 2.48 1.28
C TYR A 186 -6.10 2.78 2.66
N ALA A 187 -6.54 3.88 3.27
CA ALA A 187 -6.08 4.29 4.58
C ALA A 187 -7.22 4.81 5.46
N LYS A 188 -6.94 4.83 6.78
CA LYS A 188 -7.87 5.24 7.81
C LYS A 188 -9.12 4.37 7.80
N ARG A 189 -8.96 3.15 8.32
CA ARG A 189 -10.09 2.24 8.55
C ARG A 189 -11.11 2.92 9.46
N GLU A 190 -12.34 3.04 8.98
CA GLU A 190 -13.41 3.62 9.78
C GLU A 190 -13.98 2.54 10.71
N PRO A 191 -14.31 2.90 11.97
CA PRO A 191 -15.03 1.98 12.82
C PRO A 191 -16.35 1.62 12.13
N ARG A 192 -16.72 0.35 12.13
CA ARG A 192 -18.05 -0.07 11.64
C ARG A 192 -19.09 0.84 12.29
N SER A 193 -19.71 1.67 11.47
CA SER A 193 -20.61 2.70 11.98
C SER A 193 -21.71 2.02 12.81
N SER A 194 -21.92 2.51 14.01
CA SER A 194 -22.95 2.02 14.96
C SER A 194 -24.38 2.26 14.47
N TRP A 195 -24.58 2.63 13.18
CA TRP A 195 -25.91 2.82 12.62
C TRP A 195 -26.73 1.52 12.60
N MET A 196 -26.10 0.36 12.56
CA MET A 196 -26.80 -0.91 12.81
C MET A 196 -27.45 -0.94 14.19
N TRP A 197 -26.78 -0.44 15.22
CA TRP A 197 -27.36 -0.28 16.55
C TRP A 197 -28.51 0.73 16.58
N LYS A 198 -28.48 1.76 15.75
CA LYS A 198 -29.57 2.75 15.63
C LYS A 198 -30.80 2.17 14.92
N ILE A 199 -30.64 1.24 13.99
CA ILE A 199 -31.75 0.57 13.31
C ILE A 199 -32.32 -0.54 14.20
N PHE A 200 -31.47 -1.39 14.77
CA PHE A 200 -31.93 -2.48 15.65
C PHE A 200 -32.48 -1.96 16.99
N GLY A 201 -31.92 -0.91 17.57
CA GLY A 201 -32.43 -0.29 18.79
C GLY A 201 -33.81 0.39 18.63
N ARG A 202 -34.23 0.72 17.39
CA ARG A 202 -35.60 1.19 17.09
C ARG A 202 -36.62 0.07 16.82
N LEU A 203 -36.13 -1.15 16.57
CA LEU A 203 -37.02 -2.29 16.30
C LEU A 203 -37.29 -3.13 17.55
N PHE A 204 -36.52 -2.93 18.62
CA PHE A 204 -36.62 -3.70 19.87
C PHE A 204 -36.68 -2.82 21.13
N GLY A 205 -36.97 -1.52 20.98
CA GLY A 205 -37.18 -0.56 22.06
C GLY A 205 -38.64 -0.11 22.16
#